data_2e96d434bebb05dc8d1a9b091fee4d6c
#
_entry.id   2e96d434bebb05dc8d1a9b091fee4d6c
#
_cell.length_a   1.000
_cell.length_b   1.000
_cell.length_c   1.000
_cell.angle_alpha   90.00
_cell.angle_beta   90.00
_cell.angle_gamma   90.00
#
_symmetry.space_group_name_H-M   'P 1'
#
loop_
_entity.id
_entity.type
_entity.pdbx_description
1 polymer ?
#
loop_
_entity_poly.entity_id
_entity_poly.type
_entity_poly.pdbx_seq_one_letter_code
_entity_poly.pdbx_strand_id
1 'polypeptide(L)' 'DFLSSSEGLQLNRAFVKIADPKVRRKIVDLVKALAAEADSE' A
#
# COMPACT_ATOMS: atom_id res chain seq x y z
N ASP A 1 8.01 12.63 3.75
CA ASP A 1 7.71 11.34 4.34
C ASP A 1 6.37 10.80 3.82
N PHE A 2 6.38 9.57 3.33
CA PHE A 2 5.19 8.96 2.75
C PHE A 2 4.00 8.94 3.72
N LEU A 3 4.25 8.56 4.97
CA LEU A 3 3.16 8.45 5.95
C LEU A 3 2.56 9.79 6.34
N SER A 4 3.29 10.87 6.09
CA SER A 4 2.80 12.22 6.35
C SER A 4 2.07 12.82 5.15
N SER A 5 2.19 12.19 3.99
CA SER A 5 1.53 12.69 2.80
C SER A 5 0.04 12.37 2.85
N SER A 6 -0.74 13.15 2.11
CA SER A 6 -2.17 12.91 2.01
C SER A 6 -2.47 11.53 1.43
N GLU A 7 -1.70 11.13 0.44
CA GLU A 7 -1.89 9.83 -0.21
C GLU A 7 -1.57 8.67 0.73
N GLY A 8 -0.45 8.78 1.45
CA GLY A 8 -0.07 7.75 2.41
C GLY A 8 -1.10 7.60 3.51
N LEU A 9 -1.62 8.72 4.00
CA LEU A 9 -2.63 8.70 5.04
C LEU A 9 -3.93 8.05 4.55
N GLN A 10 -4.35 8.38 3.34
CA GLN A 10 -5.55 7.78 2.76
C GLN A 10 -5.38 6.27 2.57
N LEU A 11 -4.22 5.85 2.08
CA LEU A 11 -3.93 4.43 1.90
C LEU A 11 -3.98 3.69 3.22
N ASN A 12 -3.37 4.27 4.24
CA ASN A 12 -3.36 3.66 5.57
C ASN A 12 -4.77 3.51 6.14
N ARG A 13 -5.59 4.52 5.98
CA ARG A 13 -6.97 4.48 6.48
C ARG A 13 -7.78 3.40 5.78
N ALA A 14 -7.61 3.28 4.48
CA ALA A 14 -8.31 2.25 3.71
C ALA A 14 -7.82 0.86 4.11
N PHE A 15 -6.52 0.71 4.28
CA PHE A 15 -5.92 -0.57 4.62
C PHE A 15 -6.40 -1.08 5.98
N VAL A 16 -6.51 -0.18 6.96
CA VAL A 16 -6.95 -0.53 8.31
C VAL A 16 -8.37 -1.11 8.32
N LYS A 17 -9.20 -0.69 7.37
CA LYS A 17 -10.58 -1.17 7.27
C LYS A 17 -10.69 -2.58 6.70
N ILE A 18 -9.63 -3.10 6.12
CA ILE A 18 -9.63 -4.43 5.53
C ILE A 18 -9.25 -5.45 6.60
N ALA A 19 -10.22 -6.27 6.98
CA ALA A 19 -10.01 -7.26 8.05
C ALA A 19 -9.47 -8.59 7.51
N ASP A 20 -9.78 -8.94 6.26
CA ASP A 20 -9.39 -10.22 5.69
C ASP A 20 -7.88 -10.24 5.40
N PRO A 21 -7.12 -11.15 6.05
CA PRO A 21 -5.68 -11.19 5.85
C PRO A 21 -5.27 -11.55 4.41
N LYS A 22 -6.08 -12.30 3.70
CA LYS A 22 -5.77 -12.64 2.32
C LYS A 22 -5.85 -11.41 1.42
N VAL A 23 -6.86 -10.58 1.64
CA VAL A 23 -7.02 -9.34 0.87
C VAL A 23 -5.88 -8.38 1.21
N ARG A 24 -5.54 -8.27 2.49
CA ARG A 24 -4.44 -7.41 2.93
C ARG A 24 -3.13 -7.81 2.26
N ARG A 25 -2.87 -9.13 2.18
CA ARG A 25 -1.65 -9.63 1.55
C ARG A 25 -1.61 -9.27 0.06
N LYS A 26 -2.74 -9.38 -0.63
CA LYS A 26 -2.80 -9.01 -2.04
C LYS A 26 -2.47 -7.53 -2.25
N ILE A 27 -2.92 -6.68 -1.35
CA ILE A 27 -2.60 -5.25 -1.44
C ILE A 27 -1.11 -5.03 -1.23
N VAL A 28 -0.53 -5.70 -0.25
CA VAL A 28 0.90 -5.59 0.02
C VAL A 28 1.71 -6.04 -1.20
N ASP A 29 1.32 -7.16 -1.79
CA ASP A 29 2.01 -7.69 -2.96
C ASP A 29 1.91 -6.73 -4.15
N LEU A 30 0.75 -6.11 -4.33
CA LEU A 30 0.56 -5.14 -5.40
C LEU A 30 1.44 -3.92 -5.19
N VAL A 31 1.48 -3.40 -3.98
CA VAL A 31 2.30 -2.23 -3.68
C VAL A 31 3.78 -2.54 -3.91
N LYS A 32 4.22 -3.72 -3.50
CA LYS A 32 5.62 -4.14 -3.72
C LYS A 32 5.95 -4.21 -5.21
N ALA A 33 5.02 -4.73 -6.02
CA ALA A 33 5.23 -4.83 -7.45
C ALA A 33 5.34 -3.45 -8.08
N LEU A 34 4.49 -2.53 -7.68
CA LEU A 34 4.54 -1.16 -8.18
C LEU A 34 5.80 -0.44 -7.77
N ALA A 35 6.23 -0.66 -6.53
CA ALA A 35 7.47 -0.06 -6.03
C ALA A 35 8.68 -0.58 -6.81
N ALA A 36 8.68 -1.87 -7.14
CA ALA A 36 9.76 -2.45 -7.93
C ALA A 36 9.83 -1.83 -9.32
N GLU A 37 8.69 -1.56 -9.94
CA GLU A 37 8.66 -0.91 -11.24
C GLU A 37 9.19 0.52 -11.16
N ALA A 38 8.84 1.23 -10.11
CA ALA A 38 9.34 2.59 -9.90
C ALA A 38 10.86 2.61 -9.73
N ASP A 39 11.39 1.61 -9.06
CA ASP A 39 12.83 1.51 -8.81
C ASP A 39 13.63 1.08 -10.04
N SER A 40 12.97 0.45 -11.02
CA SER A 40 13.68 -0.06 -12.20
C SER A 40 14.01 1.02 -13.22
N GLU A 41 13.63 2.26 -12.98
CA GLU A 41 14.00 3.37 -13.85
C GLU A 41 15.45 3.85 -13.62
#